data_b07f0c36fa5d4dd2c48878a689618b3f
#
_entry.id   b07f0c36fa5d4dd2c48878a689618b3f
#
_cell.length_a   1.000
_cell.length_b   1.000
_cell.length_c   1.000
_cell.angle_alpha   90.00
_cell.angle_beta   90.00
_cell.angle_gamma   90.00
#
_symmetry.space_group_name_H-M   'P 1'
#
loop_
_entity.id
_entity.type
_entity.pdbx_description
1 polymer ?
#
loop_
_entity_poly.entity_id
_entity_poly.type
_entity_poly.pdbx_seq_one_letter_code
_entity_poly.pdbx_strand_id
1 'polypeptide(L)'
;DLMAYHKLNTLHFHLTDDQGWRVEIKRYPKLQSVASKRKGTIIGHYNDNDQRNPNYDGVPHGGYYTQEELKELVAYAKARNIEIIPEIDLPGHASAALAAYPELGCKGFGYEVQGTWGIFEEVFCTKDSVLDFLKGVLDELIEIFPSRYVHIGGDECPKTNWKTCPKCQEQIKRFGLKDEKELQSRFMLILQEYLESKGRKAIAWDEILEGGATKGMTIMSWQGEKAGEEAAK
;
A
#
# COMPACT_ATOMS: atom_id res chain seq x y z
N ASP A 1 -14.55 13.68 15.15
CA ASP A 1 -15.42 14.82 15.50
C ASP A 1 -15.49 15.85 14.37
N LEU A 2 -14.37 16.37 13.84
CA LEU A 2 -14.38 17.36 12.76
C LEU A 2 -15.11 16.86 11.51
N MET A 3 -14.90 15.62 11.10
CA MET A 3 -15.61 15.03 9.96
C MET A 3 -17.13 15.05 10.18
N ALA A 4 -17.60 14.64 11.35
CA ALA A 4 -19.02 14.67 11.68
C ALA A 4 -19.57 16.11 11.70
N TYR A 5 -18.82 17.06 12.25
CA TYR A 5 -19.18 18.47 12.24
C TYR A 5 -19.34 19.02 10.82
N HIS A 6 -18.43 18.63 9.90
CA HIS A 6 -18.49 19.03 8.49
C HIS A 6 -19.36 18.11 7.61
N LYS A 7 -20.10 17.16 8.20
CA LYS A 7 -20.99 16.21 7.51
C LYS A 7 -20.27 15.33 6.50
N LEU A 8 -18.97 15.06 6.71
CA LEU A 8 -18.22 14.07 5.96
C LEU A 8 -18.55 12.67 6.50
N ASN A 9 -18.81 11.73 5.62
CA ASN A 9 -19.29 10.40 5.98
C ASN A 9 -18.34 9.25 5.63
N THR A 10 -17.20 9.54 5.02
CA THR A 10 -16.23 8.53 4.63
C THR A 10 -14.81 9.01 4.92
N LEU A 11 -14.05 8.20 5.66
CA LEU A 11 -12.62 8.39 5.93
C LEU A 11 -11.84 7.37 5.11
N HIS A 12 -11.03 7.84 4.16
CA HIS A 12 -9.97 7.04 3.56
C HIS A 12 -8.76 7.07 4.50
N PHE A 13 -8.37 5.90 5.01
CA PHE A 13 -7.35 5.77 6.04
C PHE A 13 -6.11 5.07 5.50
N HIS A 14 -5.13 5.87 5.11
CA HIS A 14 -3.83 5.42 4.62
C HIS A 14 -2.98 4.90 5.79
N LEU A 15 -2.75 3.60 5.85
CA LEU A 15 -2.15 2.91 7.00
C LEU A 15 -0.73 2.44 6.79
N THR A 16 -0.24 2.41 5.53
CA THR A 16 1.09 1.89 5.20
C THR A 16 1.76 2.72 4.14
N ASP A 17 3.06 2.97 4.32
CA ASP A 17 3.88 3.69 3.36
C ASP A 17 5.37 3.39 3.63
N ASP A 18 6.27 3.92 2.83
CA ASP A 18 7.73 3.79 2.95
C ASP A 18 8.28 4.22 4.31
N GLN A 19 7.63 5.22 4.95
CA GLN A 19 8.05 5.80 6.22
C GLN A 19 7.48 5.07 7.45
N GLY A 20 6.64 4.07 7.24
CA GLY A 20 6.15 3.21 8.31
C GLY A 20 4.87 2.45 8.02
N TRP A 21 4.77 1.30 8.66
CA TRP A 21 3.59 0.45 8.71
C TRP A 21 2.81 0.72 10.00
N ARG A 22 1.52 1.08 9.92
CA ARG A 22 0.76 1.63 11.04
C ARG A 22 -0.41 0.76 11.52
N VAL A 23 -0.60 -0.43 10.98
CA VAL A 23 -1.65 -1.36 11.41
C VAL A 23 -1.06 -2.64 11.97
N GLU A 24 -1.56 -3.10 13.12
CA GLU A 24 -1.15 -4.38 13.70
C GLU A 24 -1.66 -5.54 12.84
N ILE A 25 -0.72 -6.42 12.43
CA ILE A 25 -1.00 -7.70 11.78
C ILE A 25 -0.38 -8.79 12.64
N LYS A 26 -1.18 -9.49 13.43
CA LYS A 26 -0.71 -10.48 14.43
C LYS A 26 0.05 -11.63 13.80
N ARG A 27 -0.34 -12.02 12.59
CA ARG A 27 0.34 -13.06 11.79
C ARG A 27 1.77 -12.66 11.39
N TYR A 28 2.04 -11.36 11.27
CA TYR A 28 3.33 -10.85 10.80
C TYR A 28 3.93 -9.82 11.78
N PRO A 29 4.41 -10.25 12.96
CA PRO A 29 4.77 -9.36 14.07
C PRO A 29 5.94 -8.41 13.78
N LYS A 30 6.78 -8.68 12.77
CA LYS A 30 7.84 -7.75 12.37
C LYS A 30 7.30 -6.48 11.71
N LEU A 31 6.06 -6.48 11.18
CA LEU A 31 5.41 -5.26 10.70
C LEU A 31 5.26 -4.23 11.84
N GLN A 32 5.00 -4.69 13.09
CA GLN A 32 4.93 -3.83 14.26
C GLN A 32 6.31 -3.56 14.88
N SER A 33 7.15 -4.57 15.01
CA SER A 33 8.42 -4.43 15.71
C SER A 33 9.52 -3.73 14.92
N VAL A 34 9.48 -3.81 13.58
CA VAL A 34 10.47 -3.25 12.65
C VAL A 34 9.85 -2.18 11.76
N ALA A 35 8.83 -2.54 10.96
CA ALA A 35 8.30 -1.65 9.92
C ALA A 35 7.58 -0.41 10.48
N SER A 36 7.16 -0.41 11.73
CA SER A 36 6.53 0.75 12.36
C SER A 36 7.50 1.84 12.80
N LYS A 37 8.82 1.63 12.65
CA LYS A 37 9.86 2.48 13.25
C LYS A 37 10.86 2.92 12.20
N ARG A 38 11.21 4.22 12.19
CA ARG A 38 12.30 4.80 11.40
C ARG A 38 13.34 5.46 12.29
N LYS A 39 14.57 5.57 11.80
CA LYS A 39 15.73 6.07 12.58
C LYS A 39 15.72 7.57 12.81
N GLY A 40 15.03 8.31 11.96
CA GLY A 40 14.92 9.76 12.01
C GLY A 40 13.99 10.27 10.93
N THR A 41 13.68 11.55 10.98
CA THR A 41 12.82 12.23 10.00
C THR A 41 13.60 13.37 9.35
N ILE A 42 13.41 13.58 8.05
CA ILE A 42 14.00 14.70 7.31
C ILE A 42 13.59 16.04 7.95
N ILE A 43 14.56 16.94 8.08
CA ILE A 43 14.34 18.32 8.57
C ILE A 43 14.00 19.22 7.39
N GLY A 44 12.86 19.91 7.45
CA GLY A 44 12.39 20.78 6.38
C GLY A 44 11.76 20.01 5.21
N HIS A 45 11.61 20.70 4.08
CA HIS A 45 10.99 20.13 2.90
C HIS A 45 12.00 19.30 2.11
N TYR A 46 11.54 18.18 1.49
CA TYR A 46 12.36 17.30 0.68
C TYR A 46 13.14 18.03 -0.43
N ASN A 47 12.50 18.96 -1.14
CA ASN A 47 13.12 19.72 -2.22
C ASN A 47 14.19 20.73 -1.75
N ASP A 48 14.19 21.08 -0.46
CA ASP A 48 15.16 22.00 0.14
C ASP A 48 16.42 21.26 0.65
N ASN A 49 16.44 19.94 0.55
CA ASN A 49 17.54 19.09 0.99
C ASN A 49 18.36 18.56 -0.19
N ASP A 50 19.64 18.26 0.07
CA ASP A 50 20.43 17.42 -0.83
C ASP A 50 19.85 15.99 -0.80
N GLN A 51 19.17 15.59 -1.87
CA GLN A 51 18.50 14.29 -1.96
C GLN A 51 19.45 13.08 -1.80
N ARG A 52 20.77 13.28 -2.02
CA ARG A 52 21.79 12.25 -1.81
C ARG A 52 22.24 12.15 -0.34
N ASN A 53 22.05 13.23 0.42
CA ASN A 53 22.43 13.30 1.82
C ASN A 53 21.43 14.18 2.59
N PRO A 54 20.19 13.74 2.79
CA PRO A 54 19.17 14.49 3.48
C PRO A 54 19.59 14.78 4.93
N ASN A 55 19.23 15.95 5.43
CA ASN A 55 19.46 16.29 6.82
C ASN A 55 18.35 15.71 7.69
N TYR A 56 18.70 14.77 8.56
CA TYR A 56 17.77 14.11 9.48
C TYR A 56 17.86 14.66 10.90
N ASP A 57 16.75 14.62 11.63
CA ASP A 57 16.67 15.03 13.03
C ASP A 57 17.41 14.09 14.00
N GLY A 58 17.74 12.88 13.54
CA GLY A 58 18.36 11.83 14.35
C GLY A 58 17.46 11.29 15.48
N VAL A 59 16.18 11.61 15.48
CA VAL A 59 15.22 11.20 16.50
C VAL A 59 14.41 10.02 16.00
N PRO A 60 14.52 8.81 16.60
CA PRO A 60 13.71 7.67 16.21
C PRO A 60 12.22 7.99 16.33
N HIS A 61 11.47 7.68 15.28
CA HIS A 61 10.03 7.85 15.25
C HIS A 61 9.35 6.51 14.97
N GLY A 62 8.21 6.24 15.63
CA GLY A 62 7.47 5.02 15.39
C GLY A 62 6.16 4.97 16.14
N GLY A 63 5.38 3.96 15.79
CA GLY A 63 4.07 3.68 16.36
C GLY A 63 3.20 2.95 15.35
N TYR A 64 2.19 2.30 15.85
CA TYR A 64 1.14 1.62 15.07
C TYR A 64 -0.12 1.57 15.92
N TYR A 65 -1.22 1.34 15.27
CA TYR A 65 -2.49 1.09 15.95
C TYR A 65 -2.65 -0.41 16.18
N THR A 66 -3.02 -0.81 17.38
CA THR A 66 -3.45 -2.18 17.67
C THR A 66 -4.79 -2.48 17.00
N GLN A 67 -5.08 -3.75 16.79
CA GLN A 67 -6.38 -4.15 16.22
C GLN A 67 -7.54 -3.71 17.11
N GLU A 68 -7.34 -3.75 18.41
CA GLU A 68 -8.32 -3.31 19.40
C GLU A 68 -8.60 -1.80 19.29
N GLU A 69 -7.56 -0.96 19.22
CA GLU A 69 -7.71 0.49 19.01
C GLU A 69 -8.40 0.82 17.69
N LEU A 70 -8.08 0.08 16.61
CA LEU A 70 -8.74 0.27 15.32
C LEU A 70 -10.21 -0.14 15.35
N LYS A 71 -10.56 -1.22 16.04
CA LYS A 71 -11.96 -1.62 16.24
C LYS A 71 -12.76 -0.60 17.06
N GLU A 72 -12.14 -0.01 18.08
CA GLU A 72 -12.71 1.09 18.85
C GLU A 72 -12.93 2.33 17.96
N LEU A 73 -11.93 2.67 17.14
CA LEU A 73 -12.04 3.77 16.17
C LEU A 73 -13.18 3.56 15.17
N VAL A 74 -13.30 2.33 14.64
CA VAL A 74 -14.39 1.95 13.72
C VAL A 74 -15.76 2.10 14.41
N ALA A 75 -15.89 1.64 15.64
CA ALA A 75 -17.13 1.79 16.40
C ALA A 75 -17.46 3.26 16.67
N TYR A 76 -16.46 4.06 17.02
CA TYR A 76 -16.59 5.49 17.24
C TYR A 76 -17.01 6.26 15.97
N ALA A 77 -16.42 5.92 14.83
CA ALA A 77 -16.77 6.48 13.53
C ALA A 77 -18.20 6.09 13.11
N LYS A 78 -18.55 4.81 13.26
CA LYS A 78 -19.89 4.29 12.96
C LYS A 78 -20.99 4.99 13.75
N ALA A 79 -20.77 5.29 15.03
CA ALA A 79 -21.71 6.04 15.86
C ALA A 79 -21.95 7.47 15.36
N ARG A 80 -21.11 7.95 14.44
CA ARG A 80 -21.19 9.27 13.79
C ARG A 80 -21.56 9.19 12.31
N ASN A 81 -22.02 8.00 11.85
CA ASN A 81 -22.29 7.70 10.43
C ASN A 81 -21.08 7.96 9.51
N ILE A 82 -19.88 7.63 9.99
CA ILE A 82 -18.65 7.71 9.22
C ILE A 82 -18.17 6.28 8.96
N GLU A 83 -17.99 5.93 7.70
CA GLU A 83 -17.33 4.71 7.24
C GLU A 83 -15.81 4.93 7.16
N ILE A 84 -15.01 3.95 7.57
CA ILE A 84 -13.56 3.96 7.40
C ILE A 84 -13.19 2.95 6.32
N ILE A 85 -12.61 3.44 5.23
CA ILE A 85 -12.02 2.64 4.15
C ILE A 85 -10.51 2.54 4.43
N PRO A 86 -9.98 1.38 4.83
CA PRO A 86 -8.56 1.22 5.07
C PRO A 86 -7.78 1.12 3.76
N GLU A 87 -6.55 1.63 3.76
CA GLU A 87 -5.59 1.44 2.69
C GLU A 87 -4.36 0.68 3.17
N ILE A 88 -3.98 -0.33 2.37
CA ILE A 88 -2.66 -0.96 2.36
C ILE A 88 -2.08 -0.68 0.99
N ASP A 89 -1.05 0.15 0.93
CA ASP A 89 -0.48 0.60 -0.33
C ASP A 89 0.43 -0.48 -0.96
N LEU A 90 0.17 -0.80 -2.22
CA LEU A 90 0.74 -1.92 -2.97
C LEU A 90 0.84 -1.56 -4.47
N PRO A 91 1.81 -2.09 -5.22
CA PRO A 91 3.01 -2.78 -4.77
C PRO A 91 4.18 -1.83 -4.50
N GLY A 92 3.99 -0.52 -4.76
CA GLY A 92 4.87 0.58 -4.37
C GLY A 92 4.82 0.83 -2.87
N HIS A 93 5.47 1.89 -2.42
CA HIS A 93 5.46 2.38 -1.03
C HIS A 93 5.71 1.27 0.02
N ALA A 94 6.61 0.32 -0.32
CA ALA A 94 6.79 -0.93 0.39
C ALA A 94 8.04 -0.96 1.29
N SER A 95 8.87 0.08 1.31
CA SER A 95 10.17 0.07 2.00
C SER A 95 10.07 -0.37 3.45
N ALA A 96 9.05 0.08 4.19
CA ALA A 96 8.84 -0.29 5.58
C ALA A 96 8.54 -1.79 5.72
N ALA A 97 7.65 -2.35 4.90
CA ALA A 97 7.33 -3.78 4.92
C ALA A 97 8.53 -4.63 4.52
N LEU A 98 9.30 -4.18 3.51
CA LEU A 98 10.51 -4.88 3.05
C LEU A 98 11.66 -4.81 4.06
N ALA A 99 11.75 -3.75 4.86
CA ALA A 99 12.70 -3.69 5.98
C ALA A 99 12.40 -4.77 7.04
N ALA A 100 11.13 -5.10 7.25
CA ALA A 100 10.69 -6.15 8.18
C ALA A 100 10.81 -7.56 7.59
N TYR A 101 10.50 -7.72 6.31
CA TYR A 101 10.46 -8.98 5.56
C TYR A 101 11.17 -8.83 4.23
N PRO A 102 12.52 -8.80 4.22
CA PRO A 102 13.31 -8.52 3.01
C PRO A 102 13.06 -9.50 1.86
N GLU A 103 12.70 -10.74 2.21
CA GLU A 103 12.35 -11.78 1.24
C GLU A 103 11.15 -11.44 0.36
N LEU A 104 10.33 -10.45 0.73
CA LEU A 104 9.19 -10.01 -0.08
C LEU A 104 9.60 -9.11 -1.24
N GLY A 105 10.79 -8.52 -1.20
CA GLY A 105 11.34 -7.70 -2.29
C GLY A 105 12.12 -8.52 -3.32
N CYS A 106 12.51 -7.86 -4.41
CA CYS A 106 13.27 -8.49 -5.50
C CYS A 106 14.71 -8.81 -5.10
N LYS A 107 15.35 -7.93 -4.32
CA LYS A 107 16.76 -8.09 -3.86
C LYS A 107 16.86 -9.07 -2.68
N GLY A 108 15.88 -9.10 -1.78
CA GLY A 108 15.86 -9.97 -0.61
C GLY A 108 16.68 -9.46 0.59
N PHE A 109 17.30 -8.29 0.50
CA PHE A 109 18.10 -7.68 1.57
C PHE A 109 18.31 -6.18 1.35
N GLY A 110 18.82 -5.48 2.37
CA GLY A 110 19.28 -4.09 2.27
C GLY A 110 18.15 -3.05 2.22
N TYR A 111 16.98 -3.39 2.73
CA TYR A 111 15.86 -2.47 2.83
C TYR A 111 15.84 -1.77 4.19
N GLU A 112 15.45 -0.50 4.20
CA GLU A 112 15.29 0.31 5.41
C GLU A 112 13.94 1.03 5.39
N VAL A 113 13.41 1.32 6.57
CA VAL A 113 12.25 2.22 6.72
C VAL A 113 12.70 3.63 6.42
N GLN A 114 12.03 4.30 5.49
CA GLN A 114 12.43 5.61 4.99
C GLN A 114 12.19 6.71 6.03
N GLY A 115 13.09 7.69 6.06
CA GLY A 115 12.96 8.87 6.92
C GLY A 115 12.58 10.14 6.15
N THR A 116 12.43 10.05 4.83
CA THR A 116 12.12 11.16 3.93
C THR A 116 10.99 10.80 3.00
N TRP A 117 10.39 11.80 2.36
CA TRP A 117 9.49 11.60 1.23
C TRP A 117 10.28 11.19 -0.02
N GLY A 118 9.64 10.45 -0.90
CA GLY A 118 10.18 10.09 -2.22
C GLY A 118 9.43 8.94 -2.85
N ILE A 119 9.68 8.71 -4.14
CA ILE A 119 9.26 7.51 -4.86
C ILE A 119 10.45 6.56 -4.86
N PHE A 120 10.35 5.46 -4.11
CA PHE A 120 11.46 4.54 -3.90
C PHE A 120 11.37 3.33 -4.82
N GLU A 121 12.54 2.85 -5.26
CA GLU A 121 12.65 1.66 -6.13
C GLU A 121 12.33 0.34 -5.38
N GLU A 122 12.20 0.40 -4.06
CA GLU A 122 11.92 -0.71 -3.16
C GLU A 122 10.45 -1.06 -3.16
N VAL A 123 10.04 -1.91 -4.14
CA VAL A 123 8.66 -2.38 -4.31
C VAL A 123 8.55 -3.87 -4.02
N PHE A 124 7.34 -4.34 -3.70
CA PHE A 124 7.08 -5.78 -3.56
C PHE A 124 7.44 -6.54 -4.84
N CYS A 125 8.04 -7.72 -4.69
CA CYS A 125 8.22 -8.66 -5.79
C CYS A 125 6.87 -9.30 -6.16
N THR A 126 6.72 -9.74 -7.41
CA THR A 126 5.45 -10.30 -7.91
C THR A 126 5.32 -11.83 -7.76
N LYS A 127 6.20 -12.48 -7.00
CA LYS A 127 6.17 -13.93 -6.77
C LYS A 127 4.96 -14.35 -5.92
N ASP A 128 4.53 -15.60 -6.09
CA ASP A 128 3.32 -16.13 -5.44
C ASP A 128 3.37 -16.01 -3.90
N SER A 129 4.54 -16.21 -3.27
CA SER A 129 4.68 -16.07 -1.81
C SER A 129 4.45 -14.64 -1.27
N VAL A 130 4.63 -13.62 -2.11
CA VAL A 130 4.29 -12.22 -1.75
C VAL A 130 2.78 -12.05 -1.77
N LEU A 131 2.11 -12.59 -2.77
CA LEU A 131 0.64 -12.58 -2.84
C LEU A 131 0.01 -13.31 -1.63
N ASP A 132 0.60 -14.44 -1.23
CA ASP A 132 0.12 -15.18 -0.04
C ASP A 132 0.34 -14.38 1.26
N PHE A 133 1.46 -13.68 1.39
CA PHE A 133 1.70 -12.75 2.49
C PHE A 133 0.64 -11.64 2.52
N LEU A 134 0.41 -10.99 1.39
CA LEU A 134 -0.55 -9.89 1.28
C LEU A 134 -1.99 -10.33 1.53
N LYS A 135 -2.38 -11.52 1.06
CA LYS A 135 -3.68 -12.11 1.41
C LYS A 135 -3.82 -12.31 2.92
N GLY A 136 -2.76 -12.75 3.61
CA GLY A 136 -2.76 -12.87 5.05
C GLY A 136 -2.87 -11.51 5.78
N VAL A 137 -2.32 -10.45 5.22
CA VAL A 137 -2.52 -9.06 5.71
C VAL A 137 -3.97 -8.64 5.51
N LEU A 138 -4.51 -8.86 4.31
CA LEU A 138 -5.89 -8.48 3.98
C LEU A 138 -6.92 -9.25 4.82
N ASP A 139 -6.67 -10.53 5.15
CA ASP A 139 -7.55 -11.30 6.04
C ASP A 139 -7.74 -10.62 7.40
N GLU A 140 -6.65 -10.20 8.05
CA GLU A 140 -6.74 -9.50 9.34
C GLU A 140 -7.34 -8.09 9.19
N LEU A 141 -7.02 -7.40 8.10
CA LEU A 141 -7.55 -6.05 7.83
C LEU A 141 -9.08 -6.04 7.72
N ILE A 142 -9.67 -7.00 6.99
CA ILE A 142 -11.12 -7.08 6.81
C ILE A 142 -11.88 -7.54 8.06
N GLU A 143 -11.20 -8.15 9.04
CA GLU A 143 -11.76 -8.44 10.36
C GLU A 143 -11.85 -7.20 11.24
N ILE A 144 -10.94 -6.22 11.02
CA ILE A 144 -10.92 -4.95 11.75
C ILE A 144 -11.94 -3.97 11.14
N PHE A 145 -11.90 -3.83 9.80
CA PHE A 145 -12.69 -2.84 9.07
C PHE A 145 -13.87 -3.49 8.34
N PRO A 146 -15.12 -3.19 8.75
CA PRO A 146 -16.31 -3.76 8.14
C PRO A 146 -16.69 -3.12 6.81
N SER A 147 -15.94 -2.12 6.35
CA SER A 147 -16.18 -1.43 5.08
C SER A 147 -16.31 -2.43 3.92
N ARG A 148 -17.24 -2.16 3.03
CA ARG A 148 -17.35 -2.89 1.78
C ARG A 148 -16.10 -2.73 0.91
N TYR A 149 -15.39 -1.62 1.05
CA TYR A 149 -14.24 -1.25 0.25
C TYR A 149 -12.94 -1.39 1.03
N VAL A 150 -11.89 -1.81 0.32
CA VAL A 150 -10.49 -1.79 0.77
C VAL A 150 -9.66 -1.15 -0.32
N HIS A 151 -8.91 -0.12 0.01
CA HIS A 151 -7.97 0.50 -0.92
C HIS A 151 -6.65 -0.26 -0.90
N ILE A 152 -6.15 -0.63 -2.08
CA ILE A 152 -4.94 -1.45 -2.24
C ILE A 152 -3.81 -0.71 -2.98
N GLY A 153 -3.83 0.63 -2.99
CA GLY A 153 -2.80 1.47 -3.58
C GLY A 153 -2.75 1.42 -5.10
N GLY A 154 -1.58 1.26 -5.65
CA GLY A 154 -1.35 1.12 -7.09
C GLY A 154 -0.54 2.25 -7.71
N ASP A 155 -0.30 3.31 -6.95
CA ASP A 155 0.42 4.50 -7.35
C ASP A 155 1.94 4.35 -7.28
N GLU A 156 2.61 5.23 -8.00
CA GLU A 156 4.05 5.51 -7.93
C GLU A 156 4.94 4.26 -7.80
N CYS A 157 4.60 3.17 -8.50
CA CYS A 157 5.34 1.92 -8.44
C CYS A 157 6.43 1.88 -9.53
N PRO A 158 7.72 2.10 -9.20
CA PRO A 158 8.82 1.97 -10.16
C PRO A 158 8.99 0.52 -10.64
N LYS A 159 9.31 0.35 -11.92
CA LYS A 159 9.45 -0.97 -12.55
C LYS A 159 10.91 -1.45 -12.65
N THR A 160 11.86 -0.63 -12.21
CA THR A 160 13.30 -0.87 -12.37
C THR A 160 13.73 -2.23 -11.81
N ASN A 161 13.34 -2.52 -10.57
CA ASN A 161 13.68 -3.79 -9.94
C ASN A 161 12.97 -4.99 -10.59
N TRP A 162 11.76 -4.83 -11.10
CA TRP A 162 11.04 -5.90 -11.79
C TRP A 162 11.68 -6.27 -13.13
N LYS A 163 12.21 -5.28 -13.86
CA LYS A 163 12.88 -5.50 -15.16
C LYS A 163 14.09 -6.45 -15.06
N THR A 164 14.77 -6.41 -13.93
CA THR A 164 15.98 -7.22 -13.69
C THR A 164 15.75 -8.43 -12.78
N CYS A 165 14.59 -8.53 -12.14
CA CYS A 165 14.26 -9.62 -11.23
C CYS A 165 13.84 -10.88 -12.01
N PRO A 166 14.60 -12.00 -11.93
CA PRO A 166 14.25 -13.23 -12.64
C PRO A 166 12.85 -13.75 -12.34
N LYS A 167 12.40 -13.60 -11.08
CA LYS A 167 11.06 -14.05 -10.63
C LYS A 167 9.94 -13.21 -11.26
N CYS A 168 10.13 -11.88 -11.37
CA CYS A 168 9.15 -11.02 -12.02
C CYS A 168 9.11 -11.29 -13.54
N GLN A 169 10.27 -11.48 -14.16
CA GLN A 169 10.35 -11.82 -15.58
C GLN A 169 9.78 -13.22 -15.89
N GLU A 170 9.89 -14.15 -14.95
CA GLU A 170 9.22 -15.46 -15.05
C GLU A 170 7.69 -15.30 -15.01
N GLN A 171 7.15 -14.44 -14.16
CA GLN A 171 5.71 -14.16 -14.12
C GLN A 171 5.21 -13.56 -15.43
N ILE A 172 5.95 -12.59 -16.01
CA ILE A 172 5.62 -12.02 -17.31
C ILE A 172 5.52 -13.12 -18.38
N LYS A 173 6.53 -14.00 -18.45
CA LYS A 173 6.53 -15.13 -19.40
C LYS A 173 5.40 -16.13 -19.13
N ARG A 174 5.21 -16.50 -17.87
CA ARG A 174 4.20 -17.50 -17.45
C ARG A 174 2.79 -17.07 -17.84
N PHE A 175 2.49 -15.78 -17.77
CA PHE A 175 1.16 -15.26 -18.04
C PHE A 175 1.02 -14.58 -19.41
N GLY A 176 2.08 -14.59 -20.24
CA GLY A 176 2.05 -13.99 -21.57
C GLY A 176 1.83 -12.48 -21.56
N LEU A 177 2.35 -11.79 -20.53
CA LEU A 177 2.23 -10.34 -20.37
C LEU A 177 3.25 -9.63 -21.26
N LYS A 178 2.96 -8.41 -21.66
CA LYS A 178 3.83 -7.62 -22.55
C LYS A 178 4.99 -6.99 -21.79
N ASP A 179 4.72 -6.49 -20.60
CA ASP A 179 5.67 -5.69 -19.82
C ASP A 179 5.32 -5.66 -18.32
N GLU A 180 6.09 -4.87 -17.56
CA GLU A 180 5.93 -4.69 -16.12
C GLU A 180 4.67 -3.89 -15.75
N LYS A 181 4.07 -3.13 -16.67
CA LYS A 181 2.80 -2.45 -16.43
C LYS A 181 1.65 -3.46 -16.39
N GLU A 182 1.61 -4.37 -17.36
CA GLU A 182 0.65 -5.48 -17.34
C GLU A 182 0.89 -6.41 -16.14
N LEU A 183 2.15 -6.56 -15.70
CA LEU A 183 2.48 -7.32 -14.49
C LEU A 183 1.90 -6.67 -13.24
N GLN A 184 1.94 -5.33 -13.12
CA GLN A 184 1.31 -4.62 -12.02
C GLN A 184 -0.21 -4.81 -12.06
N SER A 185 -0.84 -4.61 -13.20
CA SER A 185 -2.30 -4.79 -13.34
C SER A 185 -2.72 -6.20 -12.95
N ARG A 186 -1.96 -7.22 -13.35
CA ARG A 186 -2.21 -8.60 -12.93
C ARG A 186 -2.04 -8.80 -11.44
N PHE A 187 -0.99 -8.23 -10.83
CA PHE A 187 -0.76 -8.28 -9.38
C PHE A 187 -1.96 -7.72 -8.61
N MET A 188 -2.43 -6.54 -9.02
CA MET A 188 -3.59 -5.88 -8.44
C MET A 188 -4.89 -6.68 -8.67
N LEU A 189 -5.07 -7.26 -9.86
CA LEU A 189 -6.22 -8.11 -10.18
C LEU A 189 -6.33 -9.32 -9.24
N ILE A 190 -5.21 -9.99 -8.96
CA ILE A 190 -5.22 -11.16 -8.05
C ILE A 190 -5.69 -10.76 -6.64
N LEU A 191 -5.27 -9.59 -6.15
CA LEU A 191 -5.70 -9.08 -4.84
C LEU A 191 -7.16 -8.60 -4.87
N GLN A 192 -7.61 -8.00 -5.98
CA GLN A 192 -9.01 -7.67 -6.20
C GLN A 192 -9.89 -8.92 -6.12
N GLU A 193 -9.57 -9.96 -6.92
CA GLU A 193 -10.30 -11.23 -6.94
C GLU A 193 -10.34 -11.88 -5.56
N TYR A 194 -9.23 -11.78 -4.82
CA TYR A 194 -9.18 -12.26 -3.44
C TYR A 194 -10.14 -11.50 -2.53
N LEU A 195 -10.16 -10.17 -2.57
CA LEU A 195 -11.10 -9.33 -1.81
C LEU A 195 -12.56 -9.62 -2.20
N GLU A 196 -12.83 -9.79 -3.48
CA GLU A 196 -14.17 -10.16 -3.98
C GLU A 196 -14.63 -11.52 -3.44
N SER A 197 -13.72 -12.49 -3.35
CA SER A 197 -14.02 -13.80 -2.72
C SER A 197 -14.39 -13.69 -1.24
N LYS A 198 -13.97 -12.60 -0.59
CA LYS A 198 -14.31 -12.27 0.81
C LYS A 198 -15.52 -11.31 0.92
N GLY A 199 -16.21 -11.03 -0.19
CA GLY A 199 -17.35 -10.11 -0.24
C GLY A 199 -16.98 -8.64 -0.13
N ARG A 200 -15.72 -8.28 -0.42
CA ARG A 200 -15.21 -6.90 -0.42
C ARG A 200 -14.98 -6.41 -1.85
N LYS A 201 -14.82 -5.11 -2.02
CA LYS A 201 -14.44 -4.49 -3.28
C LYS A 201 -13.10 -3.77 -3.13
N ALA A 202 -12.26 -3.86 -4.15
CA ALA A 202 -11.01 -3.13 -4.20
C ALA A 202 -11.21 -1.71 -4.73
N ILE A 203 -10.46 -0.76 -4.15
CA ILE A 203 -10.18 0.56 -4.72
C ILE A 203 -8.68 0.61 -5.03
N ALA A 204 -8.31 1.29 -6.10
CA ALA A 204 -6.90 1.57 -6.41
C ALA A 204 -6.73 2.95 -7.05
N TRP A 205 -5.51 3.46 -7.00
CA TRP A 205 -5.13 4.68 -7.71
C TRP A 205 -5.12 4.46 -9.23
N ASP A 206 -5.26 5.54 -9.97
CA ASP A 206 -5.46 5.51 -11.44
C ASP A 206 -4.27 5.03 -12.25
N GLU A 207 -3.05 4.97 -11.70
CA GLU A 207 -1.87 4.43 -12.38
C GLU A 207 -2.02 2.96 -12.81
N ILE A 208 -2.87 2.20 -12.16
CA ILE A 208 -3.11 0.81 -12.57
C ILE A 208 -3.71 0.70 -13.99
N LEU A 209 -4.33 1.77 -14.49
CA LEU A 209 -4.88 1.84 -15.85
C LEU A 209 -3.79 1.73 -16.91
N GLU A 210 -2.55 2.10 -16.61
CA GLU A 210 -1.42 2.01 -17.54
C GLU A 210 -1.15 0.59 -18.07
N GLY A 211 -1.43 -0.43 -17.28
CA GLY A 211 -1.28 -1.84 -17.66
C GLY A 211 -2.58 -2.49 -18.14
N GLY A 212 -3.62 -1.69 -18.34
CA GLY A 212 -4.96 -2.14 -18.69
C GLY A 212 -5.89 -2.22 -17.49
N ALA A 213 -7.11 -1.73 -17.67
CA ALA A 213 -8.11 -1.67 -16.62
C ALA A 213 -8.50 -3.07 -16.13
N THR A 214 -8.60 -3.23 -14.82
CA THR A 214 -9.19 -4.42 -14.20
C THR A 214 -10.69 -4.18 -14.02
N LYS A 215 -11.49 -4.96 -14.71
CA LYS A 215 -12.95 -4.84 -14.63
C LYS A 215 -13.43 -5.06 -13.19
N GLY A 216 -14.24 -4.14 -12.69
CA GLY A 216 -14.84 -4.23 -11.35
C GLY A 216 -14.04 -3.54 -10.24
N MET A 217 -12.81 -3.11 -10.49
CA MET A 217 -12.06 -2.27 -9.56
C MET A 217 -12.60 -0.85 -9.54
N THR A 218 -12.72 -0.27 -8.37
CA THR A 218 -13.04 1.16 -8.23
C THR A 218 -11.77 1.96 -8.36
N ILE A 219 -11.74 2.94 -9.25
CA ILE A 219 -10.57 3.79 -9.48
C ILE A 219 -10.72 5.10 -8.73
N MET A 220 -9.72 5.44 -7.93
CA MET A 220 -9.57 6.75 -7.32
C MET A 220 -8.61 7.57 -8.18
N SER A 221 -9.19 8.54 -8.93
CA SER A 221 -8.40 9.38 -9.84
C SER A 221 -7.78 10.54 -9.09
N TRP A 222 -6.45 10.71 -9.21
CA TRP A 222 -5.72 11.83 -8.64
C TRP A 222 -4.81 12.54 -9.66
N GLN A 223 -4.44 11.85 -10.74
CA GLN A 223 -3.59 12.43 -11.80
C GLN A 223 -4.35 13.37 -12.75
N GLY A 224 -5.65 13.59 -12.54
CA GLY A 224 -6.48 14.52 -13.27
C GLY A 224 -7.69 13.90 -13.95
N GLU A 225 -8.48 14.72 -14.64
CA GLU A 225 -9.78 14.35 -15.22
C GLU A 225 -9.68 13.22 -16.25
N LYS A 226 -8.61 13.20 -17.05
CA LYS A 226 -8.42 12.21 -18.11
C LYS A 226 -8.39 10.77 -17.61
N ALA A 227 -7.78 10.52 -16.47
CA ALA A 227 -7.74 9.20 -15.85
C ALA A 227 -9.14 8.76 -15.38
N GLY A 228 -9.93 9.70 -14.83
CA GLY A 228 -11.33 9.45 -14.49
C GLY A 228 -12.21 9.11 -15.71
N GLU A 229 -12.01 9.81 -16.85
CA GLU A 229 -12.68 9.49 -18.10
C GLU A 229 -12.32 8.09 -18.63
N GLU A 230 -11.06 7.69 -18.49
CA GLU A 230 -10.58 6.37 -18.89
C GLU A 230 -11.18 5.27 -18.02
N ALA A 231 -11.23 5.48 -16.72
CA ALA A 231 -11.83 4.54 -15.77
C ALA A 231 -13.33 4.36 -15.99
N ALA A 232 -14.03 5.36 -16.54
CA ALA A 232 -15.48 5.33 -16.79
C ALA A 232 -15.86 4.56 -18.08
N LYS A 233 -14.92 4.21 -18.95
CA LYS A 233 -15.13 3.46 -20.20
C LYS A 233 -15.11 1.96 -19.99
#